data_dca2545ea77e505fb60052b0f1b739d7
#
_entry.id   dca2545ea77e505fb60052b0f1b739d7
#
_cell.length_a   1.000
_cell.length_b   1.000
_cell.length_c   1.000
_cell.angle_alpha   90.00
_cell.angle_beta   90.00
_cell.angle_gamma   90.00
#
_symmetry.space_group_name_H-M   'P 1'
#
loop_
_entity.id
_entity.type
_entity.pdbx_description
1 polymer ?
#
loop_
_entity_poly.entity_id
_entity_poly.type
_entity_poly.pdbx_seq_one_letter_code
_entity_poly.pdbx_strand_id
1 'polypeptide(L)'
;MQTEARPLVSVVVPVYNPGEYFAPFLASLQAQTLQNWQAILVDDGSTDGSAERIDSAARADARILAVHQPNSGAAAARARGVALAEGEFLLCVDSDDLMHPQMLRALVQACQSQNAQLAFCRFAPFTETPSPDTEPPAGQPLSGQAAREMLLHDQRLDYALSNKLFRAGVLTADMLRCPYRYNEDLLASWRAFAAVQTAVFLDFDGYHCRQHAASTSHSGIILPFLTDQLAVAKLILQDAEGTSLQASAKAFYYEKLLYLESMILRQSAQSEFDSLHSTLRAELRCGFHDAMHSAFLGTGMKACALLSRRVPPVWHAVCRLLLRDKR
;
A
#
# COMPACT_ATOMS: atom_id res chain seq x y z
N MET A 1 -31.13 25.89 10.22
CA MET A 1 -30.28 24.85 9.61
C MET A 1 -28.96 24.91 10.32
N GLN A 2 -28.66 23.95 11.21
CA GLN A 2 -27.29 23.80 11.73
C GLN A 2 -26.46 23.34 10.54
N THR A 3 -25.48 24.11 10.13
CA THR A 3 -24.43 23.65 9.24
C THR A 3 -23.72 22.51 9.97
N GLU A 4 -23.97 21.27 9.58
CA GLU A 4 -23.19 20.13 10.07
C GLU A 4 -21.72 20.47 9.83
N ALA A 5 -20.94 20.44 10.89
CA ALA A 5 -19.52 20.77 10.80
C ALA A 5 -18.86 19.73 9.88
N ARG A 6 -18.16 20.19 8.85
CA ARG A 6 -17.42 19.33 7.91
C ARG A 6 -16.55 18.34 8.68
N PRO A 7 -16.53 17.06 8.33
CA PRO A 7 -15.66 16.08 8.99
C PRO A 7 -14.18 16.46 8.81
N LEU A 8 -13.39 16.21 9.85
CA LEU A 8 -11.94 16.44 9.76
C LEU A 8 -11.25 15.35 8.94
N VAL A 9 -11.68 14.09 9.11
CA VAL A 9 -11.13 12.94 8.38
C VAL A 9 -12.24 12.20 7.67
N SER A 10 -12.06 11.90 6.39
CA SER A 10 -12.83 10.89 5.65
C SER A 10 -12.05 9.57 5.63
N VAL A 11 -12.63 8.52 6.20
CA VAL A 11 -12.11 7.17 6.19
C VAL A 11 -12.85 6.37 5.12
N VAL A 12 -12.17 6.01 4.04
CA VAL A 12 -12.72 5.23 2.94
C VAL A 12 -12.39 3.76 3.13
N VAL A 13 -13.41 2.91 3.06
CA VAL A 13 -13.29 1.48 3.34
C VAL A 13 -13.93 0.67 2.23
N PRO A 14 -13.16 0.02 1.35
CA PRO A 14 -13.70 -0.98 0.45
C PRO A 14 -14.08 -2.22 1.24
N VAL A 15 -15.28 -2.77 0.99
CA VAL A 15 -15.78 -3.95 1.68
C VAL A 15 -16.19 -5.00 0.66
N TYR A 16 -15.56 -6.18 0.71
CA TYR A 16 -15.94 -7.33 -0.09
C TYR A 16 -15.73 -8.63 0.67
N ASN A 17 -16.80 -9.24 1.14
CA ASN A 17 -16.82 -10.53 1.86
C ASN A 17 -15.81 -10.60 3.04
N PRO A 18 -15.73 -9.60 3.94
CA PRO A 18 -14.80 -9.63 5.08
C PRO A 18 -15.18 -10.67 6.14
N GLY A 19 -16.38 -11.24 6.08
CA GLY A 19 -16.82 -12.26 7.02
C GLY A 19 -16.85 -11.80 8.47
N GLU A 20 -16.19 -12.56 9.32
CA GLU A 20 -16.08 -12.30 10.77
C GLU A 20 -15.17 -11.10 11.11
N TYR A 21 -14.30 -10.69 10.20
CA TYR A 21 -13.33 -9.62 10.45
C TYR A 21 -13.95 -8.21 10.41
N PHE A 22 -15.13 -8.06 9.77
CA PHE A 22 -15.79 -6.76 9.66
C PHE A 22 -16.19 -6.14 11.01
N ALA A 23 -16.71 -6.93 11.94
CA ALA A 23 -17.12 -6.41 13.24
C ALA A 23 -15.96 -5.92 14.12
N PRO A 24 -14.82 -6.63 14.22
CA PRO A 24 -13.62 -6.11 14.88
C PRO A 24 -13.08 -4.85 14.21
N PHE A 25 -13.05 -4.79 12.88
CA PHE A 25 -12.67 -3.59 12.14
C PHE A 25 -13.52 -2.38 12.52
N LEU A 26 -14.86 -2.52 12.43
CA LEU A 26 -15.81 -1.46 12.74
C LEU A 26 -15.65 -0.97 14.19
N ALA A 27 -15.46 -1.89 15.14
CA ALA A 27 -15.19 -1.55 16.53
C ALA A 27 -13.89 -0.74 16.69
N SER A 28 -12.80 -1.09 15.97
CA SER A 28 -11.54 -0.35 16.01
C SER A 28 -11.66 1.07 15.44
N LEU A 29 -12.48 1.26 14.41
CA LEU A 29 -12.79 2.57 13.83
C LEU A 29 -13.62 3.42 14.79
N GLN A 30 -14.66 2.85 15.41
CA GLN A 30 -15.51 3.55 16.38
C GLN A 30 -14.77 3.91 17.67
N ALA A 31 -13.74 3.12 18.04
CA ALA A 31 -12.87 3.37 19.19
C ALA A 31 -11.81 4.46 18.95
N GLN A 32 -11.74 5.08 17.79
CA GLN A 32 -10.79 6.16 17.53
C GLN A 32 -10.99 7.33 18.49
N THR A 33 -9.89 7.79 19.10
CA THR A 33 -9.91 8.91 20.06
C THR A 33 -10.21 10.26 19.43
N LEU A 34 -9.95 10.43 18.12
CA LEU A 34 -10.47 11.53 17.32
C LEU A 34 -11.93 11.21 16.94
N GLN A 35 -12.87 12.08 17.30
CA GLN A 35 -14.30 11.81 17.06
C GLN A 35 -14.85 12.49 15.79
N ASN A 36 -14.18 13.54 15.28
CA ASN A 36 -14.61 14.25 14.08
C ASN A 36 -14.12 13.57 12.80
N TRP A 37 -14.76 12.45 12.46
CA TRP A 37 -14.54 11.70 11.21
C TRP A 37 -15.86 11.28 10.57
N GLN A 38 -15.84 11.04 9.27
CA GLN A 38 -16.83 10.25 8.55
C GLN A 38 -16.20 8.96 8.05
N ALA A 39 -16.95 7.88 7.96
CA ALA A 39 -16.55 6.65 7.29
C ALA A 39 -17.43 6.40 6.07
N ILE A 40 -16.83 6.12 4.93
CA ILE A 40 -17.51 5.78 3.69
C ILE A 40 -17.24 4.29 3.43
N LEU A 41 -18.20 3.43 3.82
CA LEU A 41 -18.13 1.99 3.65
C LEU A 41 -18.69 1.64 2.27
N VAL A 42 -17.82 1.24 1.35
CA VAL A 42 -18.20 0.91 -0.03
C VAL A 42 -18.27 -0.61 -0.17
N ASP A 43 -19.49 -1.15 -0.11
CA ASP A 43 -19.76 -2.55 -0.42
C ASP A 43 -19.58 -2.81 -1.91
N ASP A 44 -18.61 -3.64 -2.26
CA ASP A 44 -18.27 -4.01 -3.62
C ASP A 44 -18.98 -5.33 -4.05
N GLY A 45 -20.25 -5.43 -3.74
CA GLY A 45 -21.09 -6.58 -4.10
C GLY A 45 -20.85 -7.81 -3.24
N SER A 46 -20.77 -7.64 -1.92
CA SER A 46 -20.61 -8.74 -0.96
C SER A 46 -21.79 -9.71 -0.98
N THR A 47 -21.52 -10.99 -0.71
CA THR A 47 -22.49 -12.09 -0.67
C THR A 47 -22.54 -12.81 0.67
N ASP A 48 -21.78 -12.34 1.67
CA ASP A 48 -21.63 -12.95 3.00
C ASP A 48 -22.47 -12.27 4.11
N GLY A 49 -23.41 -11.38 3.72
CA GLY A 49 -24.21 -10.57 4.64
C GLY A 49 -23.53 -9.30 5.11
N SER A 50 -22.43 -8.89 4.50
CA SER A 50 -21.72 -7.64 4.84
C SER A 50 -22.50 -6.40 4.42
N ALA A 51 -23.26 -6.45 3.32
CA ALA A 51 -24.12 -5.34 2.89
C ALA A 51 -25.12 -4.93 4.00
N GLU A 52 -25.81 -5.90 4.58
CA GLU A 52 -26.77 -5.67 5.68
C GLU A 52 -26.10 -5.17 6.97
N ARG A 53 -24.86 -5.62 7.23
CA ARG A 53 -24.07 -5.13 8.38
C ARG A 53 -23.64 -3.68 8.19
N ILE A 54 -23.23 -3.28 6.97
CA ILE A 54 -22.91 -1.90 6.60
C ILE A 54 -24.12 -0.99 6.78
N ASP A 55 -25.30 -1.40 6.27
CA ASP A 55 -26.54 -0.66 6.44
C ASP A 55 -26.94 -0.51 7.93
N SER A 56 -26.72 -1.55 8.71
CA SER A 56 -27.01 -1.52 10.14
C SER A 56 -26.05 -0.57 10.87
N ALA A 57 -24.77 -0.56 10.51
CA ALA A 57 -23.79 0.38 11.05
C ALA A 57 -24.13 1.83 10.70
N ALA A 58 -24.52 2.13 9.46
CA ALA A 58 -24.94 3.46 9.03
C ALA A 58 -26.22 3.96 9.72
N ARG A 59 -27.17 3.05 10.05
CA ARG A 59 -28.34 3.42 10.85
C ARG A 59 -27.99 3.70 12.32
N ALA A 60 -26.98 3.05 12.86
CA ALA A 60 -26.58 3.18 14.26
C ALA A 60 -25.63 4.37 14.52
N ASP A 61 -24.85 4.78 13.53
CA ASP A 61 -23.82 5.84 13.65
C ASP A 61 -23.92 6.80 12.46
N ALA A 62 -24.39 8.02 12.68
CA ALA A 62 -24.57 9.03 11.63
C ALA A 62 -23.26 9.45 10.92
N ARG A 63 -22.10 9.10 11.48
CA ARG A 63 -20.80 9.34 10.83
C ARG A 63 -20.49 8.33 9.71
N ILE A 64 -21.29 7.28 9.56
CA ILE A 64 -21.08 6.20 8.60
C ILE A 64 -22.01 6.38 7.41
N LEU A 65 -21.43 6.44 6.21
CA LEU A 65 -22.13 6.43 4.93
C LEU A 65 -22.01 5.04 4.30
N ALA A 66 -23.13 4.38 4.07
CA ALA A 66 -23.21 3.13 3.31
C ALA A 66 -23.31 3.41 1.81
N VAL A 67 -22.49 2.75 1.01
CA VAL A 67 -22.47 2.85 -0.45
C VAL A 67 -22.40 1.44 -1.02
N HIS A 68 -23.27 1.10 -1.97
CA HIS A 68 -23.27 -0.21 -2.62
C HIS A 68 -22.94 -0.08 -4.11
N GLN A 69 -22.20 -1.05 -4.64
CA GLN A 69 -21.92 -1.16 -6.08
C GLN A 69 -21.79 -2.63 -6.51
N PRO A 70 -21.97 -2.95 -7.79
CA PRO A 70 -21.57 -4.24 -8.34
C PRO A 70 -20.07 -4.44 -8.20
N ASN A 71 -19.62 -5.69 -7.93
CA ASN A 71 -18.19 -5.99 -7.74
C ASN A 71 -17.35 -5.45 -8.92
N SER A 72 -16.46 -4.54 -8.57
CA SER A 72 -15.58 -3.83 -9.52
C SER A 72 -14.12 -3.79 -9.04
N GLY A 73 -13.84 -4.42 -7.89
CA GLY A 73 -12.53 -4.52 -7.25
C GLY A 73 -12.23 -3.38 -6.26
N ALA A 74 -11.30 -3.65 -5.35
CA ALA A 74 -10.97 -2.77 -4.22
C ALA A 74 -10.56 -1.35 -4.68
N ALA A 75 -9.78 -1.24 -5.76
CA ALA A 75 -9.36 0.05 -6.32
C ALA A 75 -10.55 0.90 -6.79
N ALA A 76 -11.54 0.28 -7.46
CA ALA A 76 -12.76 0.96 -7.89
C ALA A 76 -13.64 1.38 -6.71
N ALA A 77 -13.76 0.52 -5.70
CA ALA A 77 -14.47 0.83 -4.46
C ALA A 77 -13.80 1.99 -3.69
N ARG A 78 -12.46 1.98 -3.56
CA ARG A 78 -11.71 3.10 -2.99
C ARG A 78 -11.93 4.39 -3.78
N ALA A 79 -11.83 4.34 -5.13
CA ALA A 79 -12.06 5.50 -5.99
C ALA A 79 -13.46 6.11 -5.80
N ARG A 80 -14.49 5.26 -5.67
CA ARG A 80 -15.86 5.71 -5.38
C ARG A 80 -15.96 6.39 -4.02
N GLY A 81 -15.37 5.79 -2.98
CA GLY A 81 -15.35 6.37 -1.64
C GLY A 81 -14.59 7.70 -1.58
N VAL A 82 -13.43 7.79 -2.25
CA VAL A 82 -12.65 9.03 -2.35
C VAL A 82 -13.43 10.16 -3.03
N ALA A 83 -14.23 9.83 -4.05
CA ALA A 83 -15.10 10.82 -4.74
C ALA A 83 -16.22 11.38 -3.84
N LEU A 84 -16.57 10.68 -2.76
CA LEU A 84 -17.59 11.08 -1.77
C LEU A 84 -16.98 11.67 -0.49
N ALA A 85 -15.66 11.72 -0.40
CA ALA A 85 -14.96 12.20 0.79
C ALA A 85 -15.05 13.72 0.93
N GLU A 86 -15.50 14.20 2.10
CA GLU A 86 -15.68 15.61 2.41
C GLU A 86 -14.67 16.14 3.43
N GLY A 87 -13.89 15.26 4.06
CA GLY A 87 -12.91 15.60 5.10
C GLY A 87 -11.79 16.52 4.64
N GLU A 88 -11.18 17.23 5.58
CA GLU A 88 -9.92 17.93 5.32
C GLU A 88 -8.78 16.96 5.03
N PHE A 89 -8.86 15.77 5.63
CA PHE A 89 -7.94 14.67 5.43
C PHE A 89 -8.67 13.42 4.93
N LEU A 90 -7.94 12.56 4.24
CA LEU A 90 -8.40 11.32 3.65
C LEU A 90 -7.52 10.16 4.11
N LEU A 91 -8.13 9.06 4.53
CA LEU A 91 -7.48 7.79 4.85
C LEU A 91 -8.24 6.67 4.13
N CYS A 92 -7.54 5.74 3.49
CA CYS A 92 -8.13 4.51 2.97
C CYS A 92 -7.69 3.35 3.85
N VAL A 93 -8.61 2.50 4.32
CA VAL A 93 -8.30 1.33 5.18
C VAL A 93 -9.06 0.11 4.70
N ASP A 94 -8.57 -1.09 5.02
CA ASP A 94 -9.20 -2.34 4.61
C ASP A 94 -10.16 -2.86 5.70
N SER A 95 -11.23 -3.55 5.30
CA SER A 95 -12.36 -3.93 6.15
C SER A 95 -12.11 -5.16 7.03
N ASP A 96 -10.93 -5.77 6.95
CA ASP A 96 -10.49 -6.96 7.70
C ASP A 96 -9.34 -6.67 8.68
N ASP A 97 -8.84 -5.45 8.68
CA ASP A 97 -7.70 -4.98 9.50
C ASP A 97 -8.14 -4.26 10.78
N LEU A 98 -7.18 -3.78 11.57
CA LEU A 98 -7.45 -3.00 12.78
C LEU A 98 -6.65 -1.70 12.81
N MET A 99 -7.25 -0.69 13.43
CA MET A 99 -6.62 0.62 13.62
C MET A 99 -6.27 0.81 15.11
N HIS A 100 -5.05 1.27 15.39
CA HIS A 100 -4.71 1.70 16.76
C HIS A 100 -5.65 2.84 17.21
N PRO A 101 -6.17 2.86 18.45
CA PRO A 101 -7.17 3.84 18.89
C PRO A 101 -6.76 5.30 18.72
N GLN A 102 -5.48 5.60 18.76
CA GLN A 102 -4.94 6.96 18.59
C GLN A 102 -4.49 7.27 17.16
N MET A 103 -4.64 6.35 16.19
CA MET A 103 -4.09 6.50 14.84
C MET A 103 -4.57 7.78 14.15
N LEU A 104 -5.89 8.01 14.07
CA LEU A 104 -6.41 9.22 13.41
C LEU A 104 -5.92 10.49 14.10
N ARG A 105 -5.95 10.53 15.43
CA ARG A 105 -5.49 11.70 16.20
C ARG A 105 -4.02 12.01 15.93
N ALA A 106 -3.16 10.99 16.01
CA ALA A 106 -1.72 11.15 15.83
C ALA A 106 -1.36 11.65 14.42
N LEU A 107 -1.94 11.04 13.38
CA LEU A 107 -1.69 11.42 12.00
C LEU A 107 -2.20 12.83 11.68
N VAL A 108 -3.39 13.22 12.18
CA VAL A 108 -3.93 14.57 12.02
C VAL A 108 -3.05 15.61 12.73
N GLN A 109 -2.67 15.36 13.98
CA GLN A 109 -1.79 16.26 14.73
C GLN A 109 -0.43 16.45 14.04
N ALA A 110 0.13 15.37 13.49
CA ALA A 110 1.37 15.43 12.72
C ALA A 110 1.22 16.30 11.47
N CYS A 111 0.15 16.13 10.69
CA CYS A 111 -0.14 16.99 9.54
C CYS A 111 -0.32 18.46 9.93
N GLN A 112 -1.10 18.73 10.98
CA GLN A 112 -1.42 20.10 11.39
C GLN A 112 -0.20 20.83 11.96
N SER A 113 0.60 20.17 12.84
CA SER A 113 1.75 20.78 13.49
C SER A 113 2.87 21.15 12.52
N GLN A 114 3.01 20.43 11.41
CA GLN A 114 4.06 20.63 10.40
C GLN A 114 3.51 21.25 9.09
N ASN A 115 2.22 21.60 9.03
CA ASN A 115 1.51 21.96 7.81
C ASN A 115 1.79 20.98 6.64
N ALA A 116 1.82 19.68 6.98
CA ALA A 116 2.15 18.63 6.04
C ALA A 116 0.92 18.20 5.18
N GLN A 117 1.21 17.70 3.98
CA GLN A 117 0.19 17.15 3.08
C GLN A 117 0.00 15.64 3.28
N LEU A 118 0.93 14.99 3.99
CA LEU A 118 0.95 13.56 4.22
C LEU A 118 1.48 13.27 5.63
N ALA A 119 0.80 12.41 6.37
CA ALA A 119 1.37 11.75 7.54
C ALA A 119 1.17 10.24 7.43
N PHE A 120 2.13 9.46 7.90
CA PHE A 120 2.04 8.01 7.86
C PHE A 120 2.73 7.37 9.06
N CYS A 121 2.24 6.17 9.41
CA CYS A 121 2.76 5.37 10.51
C CYS A 121 3.24 4.00 9.99
N ARG A 122 3.75 3.15 10.89
CA ARG A 122 4.10 1.79 10.50
C ARG A 122 2.84 0.96 10.22
N PHE A 123 3.04 -0.03 9.36
CA PHE A 123 2.13 -1.10 9.03
C PHE A 123 2.62 -2.36 9.73
N ALA A 124 1.84 -2.89 10.67
CA ALA A 124 2.23 -4.02 11.49
C ALA A 124 1.36 -5.25 11.19
N PRO A 125 1.94 -6.35 10.69
CA PRO A 125 1.19 -7.61 10.54
C PRO A 125 0.86 -8.20 11.91
N PHE A 126 -0.35 -8.78 12.04
CA PHE A 126 -0.77 -9.46 13.27
C PHE A 126 -1.58 -10.73 13.01
N THR A 127 -1.52 -11.67 13.95
CA THR A 127 -2.35 -12.89 14.01
C THR A 127 -3.22 -12.91 15.26
N GLU A 128 -2.73 -12.32 16.35
CA GLU A 128 -3.45 -12.14 17.61
C GLU A 128 -3.74 -10.65 17.82
N THR A 129 -4.87 -10.31 18.45
CA THR A 129 -5.29 -8.91 18.63
C THR A 129 -4.18 -8.09 19.29
N PRO A 130 -3.72 -7.01 18.64
CA PRO A 130 -2.63 -6.19 19.17
C PRO A 130 -3.02 -5.47 20.46
N SER A 131 -2.05 -5.28 21.37
CA SER A 131 -2.25 -4.41 22.53
C SER A 131 -2.12 -2.93 22.12
N PRO A 132 -3.04 -2.05 22.54
CA PRO A 132 -2.99 -0.62 22.22
C PRO A 132 -2.07 0.20 23.13
N ASP A 133 -1.05 -0.42 23.75
CA ASP A 133 -0.29 0.16 24.87
C ASP A 133 0.82 1.15 24.47
N THR A 134 0.96 1.48 23.18
CA THR A 134 2.01 2.40 22.73
C THR A 134 1.45 3.80 22.46
N GLU A 135 1.98 4.80 23.16
CA GLU A 135 1.71 6.21 22.83
C GLU A 135 2.43 6.60 21.53
N PRO A 136 1.73 7.27 20.59
CA PRO A 136 2.37 7.72 19.36
C PRO A 136 3.50 8.70 19.64
N PRO A 137 4.71 8.50 19.07
CA PRO A 137 5.84 9.40 19.23
C PRO A 137 5.64 10.72 18.48
N ALA A 138 6.51 11.68 18.74
CA ALA A 138 6.61 12.87 17.89
C ALA A 138 6.95 12.47 16.45
N GLY A 139 6.27 13.09 15.49
CA GLY A 139 6.49 12.80 14.07
C GLY A 139 7.82 13.36 13.55
N GLN A 140 8.45 12.63 12.64
CA GLN A 140 9.66 13.02 11.94
C GLN A 140 9.30 13.69 10.61
N PRO A 141 9.59 15.00 10.42
CA PRO A 141 9.30 15.67 9.17
C PRO A 141 10.25 15.23 8.05
N LEU A 142 9.68 15.09 6.85
CA LEU A 142 10.37 14.67 5.63
C LEU A 142 10.00 15.62 4.49
N SER A 143 10.93 15.85 3.56
CA SER A 143 10.56 16.45 2.28
C SER A 143 9.74 15.46 1.44
N GLY A 144 8.93 15.96 0.51
CA GLY A 144 8.18 15.10 -0.41
C GLY A 144 9.11 14.19 -1.23
N GLN A 145 10.30 14.65 -1.61
CA GLN A 145 11.31 13.81 -2.26
C GLN A 145 11.74 12.66 -1.35
N ALA A 146 12.11 12.96 -0.10
CA ALA A 146 12.53 11.94 0.87
C ALA A 146 11.41 10.92 1.15
N ALA A 147 10.15 11.37 1.21
CA ALA A 147 9.00 10.47 1.37
C ALA A 147 8.82 9.54 0.14
N ARG A 148 9.04 10.02 -1.08
CA ARG A 148 9.01 9.19 -2.29
C ARG A 148 10.17 8.19 -2.35
N GLU A 149 11.37 8.59 -1.95
CA GLU A 149 12.51 7.68 -1.84
C GLU A 149 12.26 6.61 -0.77
N MET A 150 11.71 7.00 0.37
CA MET A 150 11.30 6.09 1.43
C MET A 150 10.24 5.08 0.95
N LEU A 151 9.26 5.51 0.15
CA LEU A 151 8.25 4.62 -0.44
C LEU A 151 8.88 3.51 -1.29
N LEU A 152 9.98 3.79 -1.98
CA LEU A 152 10.62 2.81 -2.87
C LEU A 152 11.60 1.86 -2.14
N HIS A 153 12.26 2.31 -1.06
CA HIS A 153 13.41 1.61 -0.50
C HIS A 153 13.32 1.29 0.99
N ASP A 154 12.45 1.96 1.76
CA ASP A 154 12.40 1.76 3.21
C ASP A 154 11.33 0.73 3.60
N GLN A 155 11.76 -0.36 4.21
CA GLN A 155 10.86 -1.43 4.67
C GLN A 155 9.90 -1.01 5.79
N ARG A 156 10.11 0.15 6.43
CA ARG A 156 9.19 0.70 7.44
C ARG A 156 7.93 1.31 6.82
N LEU A 157 8.00 1.66 5.54
CA LEU A 157 6.88 2.19 4.78
C LEU A 157 6.38 1.13 3.79
N ASP A 158 5.22 0.59 4.09
CA ASP A 158 4.52 -0.33 3.19
C ASP A 158 3.93 0.42 1.98
N TYR A 159 3.65 -0.31 0.90
CA TYR A 159 2.98 0.23 -0.30
C TYR A 159 1.51 0.54 -0.08
N ALA A 160 0.88 -0.10 0.91
CA ALA A 160 -0.53 0.05 1.23
C ALA A 160 -0.92 1.52 1.46
N LEU A 161 -2.15 1.86 1.13
CA LEU A 161 -2.73 3.18 1.41
C LEU A 161 -3.17 3.32 2.87
N SER A 162 -3.32 2.21 3.57
CA SER A 162 -4.06 2.10 4.82
C SER A 162 -3.35 2.69 6.05
N ASN A 163 -2.07 2.93 5.98
CA ASN A 163 -1.31 3.61 7.04
C ASN A 163 -0.95 5.07 6.73
N LYS A 164 -1.61 5.68 5.73
CA LYS A 164 -1.29 7.00 5.17
C LYS A 164 -2.49 7.94 5.23
N LEU A 165 -2.35 9.06 5.93
CA LEU A 165 -3.32 10.15 5.97
C LEU A 165 -2.90 11.22 4.97
N PHE A 166 -3.72 11.49 3.99
CA PHE A 166 -3.51 12.50 2.95
C PHE A 166 -4.34 13.76 3.23
N ARG A 167 -3.79 14.93 3.03
CA ARG A 167 -4.60 16.14 2.92
C ARG A 167 -5.51 16.02 1.68
N ALA A 168 -6.74 16.54 1.78
CA ALA A 168 -7.72 16.49 0.68
C ALA A 168 -7.11 17.01 -0.63
N GLY A 169 -7.35 16.30 -1.72
CA GLY A 169 -6.82 16.60 -3.04
C GLY A 169 -5.43 16.02 -3.35
N VAL A 170 -4.71 15.48 -2.37
CA VAL A 170 -3.40 14.82 -2.58
C VAL A 170 -3.59 13.44 -3.19
N LEU A 171 -4.46 12.61 -2.62
CA LEU A 171 -4.92 11.35 -3.23
C LEU A 171 -6.27 11.59 -3.87
N THR A 172 -6.39 11.32 -5.18
CA THR A 172 -7.63 11.52 -5.94
C THR A 172 -8.21 10.21 -6.43
N ALA A 173 -9.52 10.19 -6.74
CA ALA A 173 -10.19 9.02 -7.31
C ALA A 173 -9.54 8.54 -8.62
N ASP A 174 -9.02 9.46 -9.45
CA ASP A 174 -8.39 9.12 -10.71
C ASP A 174 -7.05 8.40 -10.53
N MET A 175 -6.31 8.70 -9.47
CA MET A 175 -5.06 7.99 -9.15
C MET A 175 -5.30 6.52 -8.77
N LEU A 176 -6.48 6.21 -8.23
CA LEU A 176 -6.91 4.86 -7.87
C LEU A 176 -7.48 4.07 -9.06
N ARG A 177 -7.86 4.74 -10.15
CA ARG A 177 -8.34 4.08 -11.37
C ARG A 177 -7.16 3.60 -12.20
N CYS A 178 -6.79 2.34 -12.06
CA CYS A 178 -5.74 1.72 -12.85
C CYS A 178 -6.16 0.32 -13.31
N PRO A 179 -5.59 -0.22 -14.40
CA PRO A 179 -5.94 -1.54 -14.91
C PRO A 179 -5.24 -2.68 -14.14
N TYR A 180 -4.40 -2.37 -13.16
CA TYR A 180 -3.60 -3.33 -12.41
C TYR A 180 -4.36 -3.80 -11.17
N ARG A 181 -4.23 -5.10 -10.88
CA ARG A 181 -4.78 -5.73 -9.68
C ARG A 181 -3.74 -5.82 -8.55
N TYR A 182 -2.45 -5.79 -8.91
CA TYR A 182 -1.34 -5.93 -7.98
C TYR A 182 -0.42 -4.72 -8.04
N ASN A 183 0.01 -4.23 -6.90
CA ASN A 183 0.78 -3.00 -6.71
C ASN A 183 0.04 -1.72 -7.16
N GLU A 184 -1.29 -1.76 -7.28
CA GLU A 184 -2.13 -0.59 -7.55
C GLU A 184 -1.96 0.48 -6.46
N ASP A 185 -1.84 0.07 -5.19
CA ASP A 185 -1.63 0.93 -4.04
C ASP A 185 -0.25 1.63 -4.10
N LEU A 186 0.79 0.91 -4.55
CA LEU A 186 2.11 1.51 -4.78
C LEU A 186 2.03 2.60 -5.85
N LEU A 187 1.33 2.33 -6.97
CA LEU A 187 1.18 3.31 -8.05
C LEU A 187 0.39 4.54 -7.59
N ALA A 188 -0.70 4.32 -6.86
CA ALA A 188 -1.52 5.41 -6.30
C ALA A 188 -0.72 6.24 -5.28
N SER A 189 0.01 5.59 -4.37
CA SER A 189 0.90 6.25 -3.41
C SER A 189 2.00 7.05 -4.10
N TRP A 190 2.67 6.47 -5.10
CA TRP A 190 3.70 7.14 -5.90
C TRP A 190 3.20 8.42 -6.55
N ARG A 191 2.01 8.37 -7.17
CA ARG A 191 1.37 9.52 -7.82
C ARG A 191 0.92 10.56 -6.80
N ALA A 192 0.29 10.15 -5.71
CA ALA A 192 -0.15 11.05 -4.66
C ALA A 192 1.04 11.79 -4.01
N PHE A 193 2.15 11.08 -3.75
CA PHE A 193 3.35 11.69 -3.16
C PHE A 193 4.02 12.74 -4.06
N ALA A 194 3.72 12.75 -5.37
CA ALA A 194 4.22 13.79 -6.27
C ALA A 194 3.69 15.20 -5.93
N ALA A 195 2.52 15.29 -5.31
CA ALA A 195 1.92 16.56 -4.86
C ALA A 195 2.35 16.94 -3.42
N VAL A 196 3.16 16.10 -2.75
CA VAL A 196 3.58 16.31 -1.36
C VAL A 196 4.87 17.12 -1.31
N GLN A 197 4.87 18.23 -0.58
CA GLN A 197 6.06 19.02 -0.27
C GLN A 197 6.64 18.63 1.08
N THR A 198 5.75 18.44 2.08
CA THR A 198 6.10 18.06 3.44
C THR A 198 5.29 16.82 3.84
N ALA A 199 5.98 15.81 4.33
CA ALA A 199 5.42 14.62 4.93
C ALA A 199 5.89 14.46 6.37
N VAL A 200 5.19 13.64 7.17
CA VAL A 200 5.58 13.32 8.54
C VAL A 200 5.48 11.81 8.75
N PHE A 201 6.57 11.21 9.20
CA PHE A 201 6.59 9.80 9.61
C PHE A 201 6.45 9.68 11.12
N LEU A 202 5.55 8.82 11.58
CA LEU A 202 5.37 8.45 12.98
C LEU A 202 5.81 7.00 13.17
N ASP A 203 6.85 6.80 13.97
CA ASP A 203 7.45 5.48 14.17
C ASP A 203 6.70 4.67 15.24
N PHE A 204 5.43 4.34 14.98
CA PHE A 204 4.60 3.48 15.81
C PHE A 204 3.67 2.60 14.96
N ASP A 205 3.21 1.49 15.53
CA ASP A 205 2.31 0.54 14.89
C ASP A 205 0.87 1.06 14.91
N GLY A 206 0.58 2.04 14.04
CA GLY A 206 -0.73 2.68 13.97
C GLY A 206 -1.77 1.87 13.20
N TYR A 207 -1.33 1.06 12.24
CA TYR A 207 -2.18 0.20 11.43
C TYR A 207 -1.77 -1.25 11.54
N HIS A 208 -2.72 -2.13 11.85
CA HIS A 208 -2.50 -3.55 12.08
C HIS A 208 -3.16 -4.37 10.97
N CYS A 209 -2.33 -4.97 10.10
CA CYS A 209 -2.77 -5.80 9.00
C CYS A 209 -2.94 -7.25 9.45
N ARG A 210 -4.15 -7.78 9.30
CA ARG A 210 -4.47 -9.15 9.67
C ARG A 210 -3.86 -10.14 8.69
N GLN A 211 -3.18 -11.14 9.23
CA GLN A 211 -2.65 -12.26 8.45
C GLN A 211 -3.63 -13.43 8.49
N HIS A 212 -4.25 -13.74 7.35
CA HIS A 212 -5.15 -14.89 7.23
C HIS A 212 -5.02 -15.57 5.85
N ALA A 213 -5.47 -16.82 5.74
CA ALA A 213 -5.26 -17.64 4.54
C ALA A 213 -5.96 -17.09 3.28
N ALA A 214 -7.02 -16.30 3.44
CA ALA A 214 -7.76 -15.67 2.34
C ALA A 214 -7.23 -14.30 1.91
N SER A 215 -6.16 -13.78 2.56
CA SER A 215 -5.54 -12.51 2.17
C SER A 215 -5.06 -12.54 0.72
N THR A 216 -5.32 -11.49 -0.04
CA THR A 216 -4.94 -11.38 -1.47
C THR A 216 -3.43 -11.55 -1.68
N SER A 217 -2.62 -11.17 -0.70
CA SER A 217 -1.16 -11.35 -0.69
C SER A 217 -0.71 -12.81 -0.63
N HIS A 218 -1.59 -13.74 -0.27
CA HIS A 218 -1.32 -15.19 -0.23
C HIS A 218 -1.80 -15.94 -1.48
N SER A 219 -2.39 -15.26 -2.47
CA SER A 219 -2.69 -15.87 -3.77
C SER A 219 -1.38 -16.33 -4.41
N GLY A 220 -1.32 -17.60 -4.88
CA GLY A 220 -0.12 -18.19 -5.48
C GLY A 220 0.46 -17.32 -6.61
N ILE A 221 1.72 -17.58 -6.99
CA ILE A 221 2.38 -16.86 -8.07
C ILE A 221 1.70 -17.19 -9.40
N ILE A 222 0.99 -16.22 -9.95
CA ILE A 222 0.30 -16.30 -11.24
C ILE A 222 0.87 -15.22 -12.18
N LEU A 223 0.73 -15.43 -13.48
CA LEU A 223 1.30 -14.51 -14.48
C LEU A 223 0.81 -13.05 -14.31
N PRO A 224 -0.49 -12.76 -14.07
CA PRO A 224 -0.95 -11.39 -13.80
C PRO A 224 -0.26 -10.73 -12.59
N PHE A 225 0.02 -11.49 -11.53
CA PHE A 225 0.72 -10.97 -10.35
C PHE A 225 2.13 -10.46 -10.70
N LEU A 226 2.85 -11.16 -11.58
CA LEU A 226 4.20 -10.77 -12.00
C LEU A 226 4.17 -9.62 -13.02
N THR A 227 3.24 -9.68 -13.99
CA THR A 227 3.15 -8.68 -15.05
C THR A 227 2.69 -7.31 -14.55
N ASP A 228 1.73 -7.28 -13.62
CA ASP A 228 1.26 -6.03 -13.03
C ASP A 228 2.36 -5.34 -12.22
N GLN A 229 3.10 -6.10 -11.39
CA GLN A 229 4.20 -5.55 -10.62
C GLN A 229 5.31 -4.99 -11.53
N LEU A 230 5.63 -5.68 -12.63
CA LEU A 230 6.60 -5.19 -13.62
C LEU A 230 6.09 -3.92 -14.31
N ALA A 231 4.82 -3.89 -14.69
CA ALA A 231 4.21 -2.74 -15.35
C ALA A 231 4.20 -1.51 -14.43
N VAL A 232 3.81 -1.67 -13.18
CA VAL A 232 3.82 -0.59 -12.18
C VAL A 232 5.25 -0.08 -11.96
N ALA A 233 6.24 -0.97 -11.81
CA ALA A 233 7.63 -0.56 -11.65
C ALA A 233 8.17 0.20 -12.87
N LYS A 234 7.76 -0.17 -14.10
CA LYS A 234 8.08 0.58 -15.34
C LYS A 234 7.46 1.96 -15.35
N LEU A 235 6.21 2.10 -14.94
CA LEU A 235 5.55 3.41 -14.85
C LEU A 235 6.26 4.32 -13.85
N ILE A 236 6.64 3.81 -12.68
CA ILE A 236 7.41 4.57 -11.68
C ILE A 236 8.75 5.04 -12.28
N LEU A 237 9.45 4.17 -13.01
CA LEU A 237 10.69 4.52 -13.67
C LEU A 237 10.49 5.62 -14.73
N GLN A 238 9.43 5.51 -15.54
CA GLN A 238 9.07 6.53 -16.56
C GLN A 238 8.70 7.87 -15.93
N ASP A 239 7.85 7.86 -14.89
CA ASP A 239 7.44 9.07 -14.17
C ASP A 239 8.63 9.78 -13.48
N ALA A 240 9.69 9.05 -13.15
CA ALA A 240 10.89 9.59 -12.52
C ALA A 240 11.94 10.11 -13.53
N GLU A 241 11.76 9.87 -14.83
CA GLU A 241 12.72 10.27 -15.85
C GLU A 241 12.93 11.79 -15.87
N GLY A 242 14.20 12.21 -15.91
CA GLY A 242 14.58 13.64 -15.89
C GLY A 242 14.37 14.33 -14.53
N THR A 243 13.95 13.62 -13.49
CA THR A 243 13.79 14.17 -12.14
C THR A 243 14.96 13.79 -11.22
N SER A 244 15.03 14.43 -10.03
CA SER A 244 15.98 14.05 -8.97
C SER A 244 15.78 12.61 -8.44
N LEU A 245 14.63 11.99 -8.68
CA LEU A 245 14.29 10.63 -8.26
C LEU A 245 14.71 9.55 -9.28
N GLN A 246 15.22 9.91 -10.44
CA GLN A 246 15.54 8.96 -11.52
C GLN A 246 16.51 7.85 -11.07
N ALA A 247 17.55 8.20 -10.31
CA ALA A 247 18.52 7.22 -9.83
C ALA A 247 17.90 6.25 -8.80
N SER A 248 17.05 6.76 -7.92
CA SER A 248 16.29 5.97 -6.95
C SER A 248 15.30 5.01 -7.65
N ALA A 249 14.53 5.52 -8.60
CA ALA A 249 13.58 4.72 -9.37
C ALA A 249 14.25 3.63 -10.23
N LYS A 250 15.43 3.92 -10.82
CA LYS A 250 16.24 2.90 -11.53
C LYS A 250 16.66 1.77 -10.60
N ALA A 251 17.11 2.08 -9.38
CA ALA A 251 17.49 1.07 -8.40
C ALA A 251 16.28 0.23 -7.99
N PHE A 252 15.16 0.87 -7.65
CA PHE A 252 13.91 0.18 -7.33
C PHE A 252 13.45 -0.74 -8.47
N TYR A 253 13.47 -0.25 -9.71
CA TYR A 253 13.13 -1.06 -10.88
C TYR A 253 14.02 -2.29 -10.99
N TYR A 254 15.32 -2.13 -10.82
CA TYR A 254 16.28 -3.23 -10.89
C TYR A 254 16.06 -4.26 -9.77
N GLU A 255 15.80 -3.81 -8.55
CA GLU A 255 15.42 -4.68 -7.43
C GLU A 255 14.16 -5.47 -7.75
N LYS A 256 13.15 -4.81 -8.33
CA LYS A 256 11.91 -5.47 -8.74
C LYS A 256 12.16 -6.53 -9.82
N LEU A 257 13.03 -6.28 -10.81
CA LEU A 257 13.41 -7.28 -11.81
C LEU A 257 14.04 -8.54 -11.16
N LEU A 258 14.98 -8.35 -10.22
CA LEU A 258 15.61 -9.46 -9.48
C LEU A 258 14.59 -10.24 -8.64
N TYR A 259 13.69 -9.52 -7.97
CA TYR A 259 12.62 -10.11 -7.18
C TYR A 259 11.70 -10.98 -8.04
N LEU A 260 11.19 -10.44 -9.16
CA LEU A 260 10.31 -11.17 -10.09
C LEU A 260 11.02 -12.37 -10.73
N GLU A 261 12.28 -12.23 -11.13
CA GLU A 261 13.10 -13.37 -11.62
C GLU A 261 13.20 -14.44 -10.54
N SER A 262 13.46 -14.07 -9.30
CA SER A 262 13.56 -15.03 -8.19
C SER A 262 12.27 -15.77 -7.94
N MET A 263 11.12 -15.13 -8.11
CA MET A 263 9.80 -15.75 -7.97
C MET A 263 9.55 -16.80 -9.06
N ILE A 264 9.88 -16.50 -10.32
CA ILE A 264 9.77 -17.45 -11.44
C ILE A 264 10.69 -18.67 -11.19
N LEU A 265 11.93 -18.43 -10.81
CA LEU A 265 12.90 -19.51 -10.60
C LEU A 265 12.55 -20.47 -9.46
N ARG A 266 11.64 -20.09 -8.57
CA ARG A 266 11.11 -20.95 -7.49
C ARG A 266 9.97 -21.87 -7.95
N GLN A 267 9.35 -21.60 -9.11
CA GLN A 267 8.25 -22.41 -9.61
C GLN A 267 8.76 -23.75 -10.19
N SER A 268 8.00 -24.82 -9.97
CA SER A 268 8.30 -26.14 -10.53
C SER A 268 7.97 -26.26 -12.02
N ALA A 269 6.92 -25.56 -12.49
CA ALA A 269 6.53 -25.47 -13.89
C ALA A 269 6.83 -24.05 -14.41
N GLN A 270 7.86 -23.90 -15.25
CA GLN A 270 8.35 -22.59 -15.70
C GLN A 270 7.83 -22.18 -17.08
N SER A 271 7.31 -23.12 -17.89
CA SER A 271 6.92 -22.85 -19.29
C SER A 271 5.90 -21.72 -19.46
N GLU A 272 5.00 -21.53 -18.48
CA GLU A 272 4.04 -20.42 -18.47
C GLU A 272 4.73 -19.04 -18.36
N PHE A 273 5.90 -18.99 -17.72
CA PHE A 273 6.63 -17.77 -17.44
C PHE A 273 7.81 -17.50 -18.39
N ASP A 274 8.09 -18.38 -19.37
CA ASP A 274 9.29 -18.32 -20.20
C ASP A 274 9.45 -16.99 -20.95
N SER A 275 8.37 -16.45 -21.51
CA SER A 275 8.38 -15.17 -22.21
C SER A 275 8.70 -14.01 -21.26
N LEU A 276 8.06 -14.00 -20.09
CA LEU A 276 8.32 -12.98 -19.06
C LEU A 276 9.75 -13.11 -18.53
N HIS A 277 10.20 -14.34 -18.23
CA HIS A 277 11.57 -14.59 -17.77
C HIS A 277 12.62 -14.09 -18.77
N SER A 278 12.41 -14.35 -20.07
CA SER A 278 13.29 -13.86 -21.11
C SER A 278 13.36 -12.32 -21.13
N THR A 279 12.23 -11.66 -20.97
CA THR A 279 12.14 -10.18 -20.88
C THR A 279 12.90 -9.68 -19.65
N LEU A 280 12.65 -10.24 -18.47
CA LEU A 280 13.35 -9.85 -17.23
C LEU A 280 14.87 -10.01 -17.36
N ARG A 281 15.33 -11.13 -17.95
CA ARG A 281 16.75 -11.39 -18.21
C ARG A 281 17.38 -10.39 -19.15
N ALA A 282 16.68 -9.94 -20.18
CA ALA A 282 17.16 -8.91 -21.10
C ALA A 282 17.33 -7.57 -20.37
N GLU A 283 16.32 -7.17 -19.59
CA GLU A 283 16.34 -5.91 -18.85
C GLU A 283 17.39 -5.91 -17.73
N LEU A 284 17.55 -7.02 -16.99
CA LEU A 284 18.61 -7.18 -16.00
C LEU A 284 20.01 -7.05 -16.61
N ARG A 285 20.21 -7.55 -17.84
CA ARG A 285 21.49 -7.38 -18.54
C ARG A 285 21.73 -5.92 -18.93
N CYS A 286 20.73 -5.23 -19.46
CA CYS A 286 20.84 -3.82 -19.85
C CYS A 286 21.11 -2.92 -18.64
N GLY A 287 20.38 -3.07 -17.54
CA GLY A 287 20.49 -2.22 -16.36
C GLY A 287 21.65 -2.56 -15.43
N PHE A 288 22.43 -3.61 -15.69
CA PHE A 288 23.44 -4.12 -14.78
C PHE A 288 24.52 -3.10 -14.40
N HIS A 289 25.02 -2.34 -15.37
CA HIS A 289 26.07 -1.34 -15.10
C HIS A 289 25.56 -0.26 -14.14
N ASP A 290 24.38 0.30 -14.42
CA ASP A 290 23.76 1.34 -13.59
C ASP A 290 23.48 0.80 -12.18
N ALA A 291 22.96 -0.43 -12.07
CA ALA A 291 22.68 -1.09 -10.80
C ALA A 291 23.94 -1.25 -9.93
N MET A 292 25.05 -1.71 -10.51
CA MET A 292 26.31 -1.90 -9.76
C MET A 292 26.91 -0.60 -9.21
N HIS A 293 26.66 0.53 -9.89
CA HIS A 293 27.14 1.86 -9.49
C HIS A 293 26.09 2.67 -8.69
N SER A 294 24.89 2.16 -8.54
CA SER A 294 23.82 2.83 -7.78
C SER A 294 24.16 2.95 -6.30
N ALA A 295 23.95 4.14 -5.72
CA ALA A 295 24.01 4.37 -4.29
C ALA A 295 22.77 3.81 -3.55
N PHE A 296 21.66 3.64 -4.27
CA PHE A 296 20.38 3.15 -3.72
C PHE A 296 20.30 1.63 -3.67
N LEU A 297 21.14 0.90 -4.43
CA LEU A 297 21.14 -0.56 -4.42
C LEU A 297 22.09 -1.09 -3.33
N GLY A 298 21.53 -1.79 -2.35
CA GLY A 298 22.28 -2.38 -1.24
C GLY A 298 23.27 -3.45 -1.70
N THR A 299 24.30 -3.72 -0.87
CA THR A 299 25.38 -4.69 -1.19
C THR A 299 24.85 -6.10 -1.43
N GLY A 300 23.82 -6.54 -0.68
CA GLY A 300 23.16 -7.83 -0.89
C GLY A 300 22.50 -7.93 -2.25
N MET A 301 21.79 -6.88 -2.69
CA MET A 301 21.16 -6.84 -4.00
C MET A 301 22.19 -6.79 -5.14
N LYS A 302 23.32 -6.08 -4.96
CA LYS A 302 24.44 -6.11 -5.91
C LYS A 302 25.04 -7.51 -6.03
N ALA A 303 25.15 -8.24 -4.92
CA ALA A 303 25.60 -9.65 -4.94
C ALA A 303 24.60 -10.55 -5.71
N CYS A 304 23.29 -10.38 -5.49
CA CYS A 304 22.24 -11.08 -6.26
C CYS A 304 22.35 -10.76 -7.76
N ALA A 305 22.57 -9.49 -8.13
CA ALA A 305 22.77 -9.06 -9.51
C ALA A 305 23.99 -9.74 -10.17
N LEU A 306 25.10 -9.82 -9.44
CA LEU A 306 26.30 -10.53 -9.90
C LEU A 306 26.05 -12.02 -10.12
N LEU A 307 25.36 -12.68 -9.17
CA LEU A 307 25.03 -14.11 -9.27
C LEU A 307 24.09 -14.36 -10.46
N SER A 308 22.99 -13.57 -10.59
CA SER A 308 22.07 -13.69 -11.72
C SER A 308 22.79 -13.56 -13.06
N ARG A 309 23.75 -12.62 -13.18
CA ARG A 309 24.45 -12.35 -14.42
C ARG A 309 25.60 -13.32 -14.72
N ARG A 310 26.46 -13.61 -13.74
CA ARG A 310 27.75 -14.31 -13.92
C ARG A 310 27.64 -15.82 -13.71
N VAL A 311 26.78 -16.26 -12.81
CA VAL A 311 26.67 -17.65 -12.41
C VAL A 311 25.18 -18.05 -12.25
N PRO A 312 24.40 -18.02 -13.35
CA PRO A 312 22.94 -18.29 -13.32
C PRO A 312 22.55 -19.60 -12.63
N PRO A 313 23.28 -20.72 -12.76
CA PRO A 313 22.94 -21.94 -12.05
C PRO A 313 23.02 -21.78 -10.51
N VAL A 314 24.01 -21.01 -10.01
CA VAL A 314 24.13 -20.71 -8.57
C VAL A 314 23.00 -19.79 -8.13
N TRP A 315 22.66 -18.77 -8.92
CA TRP A 315 21.54 -17.88 -8.64
C TRP A 315 20.23 -18.67 -8.53
N HIS A 316 19.98 -19.59 -9.47
CA HIS A 316 18.80 -20.46 -9.45
C HIS A 316 18.77 -21.32 -8.17
N ALA A 317 19.89 -21.92 -7.77
CA ALA A 317 19.99 -22.66 -6.52
C ALA A 317 19.72 -21.78 -5.29
N VAL A 318 20.26 -20.55 -5.26
CA VAL A 318 20.02 -19.58 -4.19
C VAL A 318 18.52 -19.23 -4.12
N CYS A 319 17.87 -18.95 -5.25
CA CYS A 319 16.44 -18.66 -5.27
C CYS A 319 15.61 -19.82 -4.72
N ARG A 320 15.94 -21.05 -5.09
CA ARG A 320 15.20 -22.25 -4.63
C ARG A 320 15.45 -22.64 -3.18
N LEU A 321 16.64 -22.42 -2.66
CA LEU A 321 17.05 -22.91 -1.33
C LEU A 321 16.94 -21.85 -0.24
N LEU A 322 17.39 -20.62 -0.50
CA LEU A 322 17.54 -19.59 0.53
C LEU A 322 16.37 -18.58 0.54
N LEU A 323 15.72 -18.37 -0.59
CA LEU A 323 14.57 -17.48 -0.70
C LEU A 323 13.24 -18.23 -0.58
N ARG A 324 13.26 -19.49 -0.12
CA ARG A 324 12.06 -20.20 0.33
C ARG A 324 11.45 -19.39 1.46
N ASP A 325 10.27 -18.90 1.20
CA ASP A 325 9.34 -18.23 2.09
C ASP A 325 9.83 -18.02 3.53
N LYS A 326 10.14 -16.79 3.87
CA LYS A 326 9.74 -16.29 5.18
C LYS A 326 8.21 -16.11 5.08
N ARG A 327 7.49 -17.21 5.29
CA ARG A 327 6.06 -17.21 5.57
C ARG A 327 5.81 -16.54 6.90
#